data_66d83d512ed3b30de99b77a71ee43dbe
#
_entry.id   66d83d512ed3b30de99b77a71ee43dbe
#
_cell.length_a   1.000
_cell.length_b   1.000
_cell.length_c   1.000
_cell.angle_alpha   90.00
_cell.angle_beta   90.00
_cell.angle_gamma   90.00
#
_symmetry.space_group_name_H-M   'P 1'
#
loop_
_entity.id
_entity.type
_entity.pdbx_description
1 polymer ?
#
loop_
_entity_poly.entity_id
_entity_poly.type
_entity_poly.pdbx_seq_one_letter_code
_entity_poly.pdbx_strand_id
1 'polypeptide(L)'
;YQRERVRVPLCQVQYVEAQGRNTRLQCAGGMIEVNKPLGQLAELLPQPPFLRCQKSFLVRMSAVAQIQSGMLVMSGGQEIPVSRKQVQEVRQKVELWKSGF
;
A
#
# COMPACT_ATOMS: atom_id res chain seq x y z
N TYR A 1 14.63 -19.06 -4.08
CA TYR A 1 13.38 -18.56 -4.41
C TYR A 1 13.41 -17.38 -5.35
N GLN A 2 14.58 -16.89 -5.57
CA GLN A 2 14.76 -15.81 -6.50
C GLN A 2 14.31 -16.15 -7.90
N ARG A 3 14.33 -17.41 -8.25
CA ARG A 3 13.90 -17.87 -9.56
C ARG A 3 12.44 -18.30 -9.57
N GLU A 4 11.86 -18.41 -8.41
CA GLU A 4 10.48 -18.79 -8.31
C GLU A 4 9.62 -17.58 -8.55
N ARG A 5 8.56 -17.79 -9.30
CA ARG A 5 7.57 -16.76 -9.49
C ARG A 5 6.51 -16.93 -8.44
N VAL A 6 6.45 -15.99 -7.54
CA VAL A 6 5.42 -16.00 -6.52
C VAL A 6 4.25 -15.20 -7.08
N ARG A 7 3.10 -15.83 -7.19
CA ARG A 7 1.89 -15.15 -7.62
C ARG A 7 1.12 -14.72 -6.40
N VAL A 8 0.97 -13.43 -6.26
CA VAL A 8 0.22 -12.87 -5.16
C VAL A 8 -0.97 -12.14 -5.75
N PRO A 9 -2.20 -12.59 -5.45
CA PRO A 9 -3.36 -11.85 -5.92
C PRO A 9 -3.34 -10.44 -5.36
N LEU A 10 -3.54 -9.45 -6.21
CA LEU A 10 -3.48 -8.06 -5.78
C LEU A 10 -4.54 -7.76 -4.72
N CYS A 11 -5.67 -8.45 -4.76
CA CYS A 11 -6.72 -8.25 -3.77
C CYS A 11 -6.31 -8.68 -2.37
N GLN A 12 -5.22 -9.43 -2.23
CA GLN A 12 -4.71 -9.84 -0.92
C GLN A 12 -3.64 -8.91 -0.38
N VAL A 13 -3.09 -8.03 -1.22
CA VAL A 13 -2.07 -7.10 -0.80
C VAL A 13 -2.73 -5.91 -0.12
N GLN A 14 -2.39 -5.67 1.14
CA GLN A 14 -2.94 -4.56 1.90
C GLN A 14 -2.09 -3.30 1.73
N TYR A 15 -0.79 -3.44 1.90
CA TYR A 15 0.11 -2.32 1.67
C TYR A 15 1.50 -2.84 1.36
N VAL A 16 2.34 -1.94 0.87
CA VAL A 16 3.70 -2.24 0.46
C VAL A 16 4.61 -1.24 1.13
N GLU A 17 5.68 -1.73 1.72
CA GLU A 17 6.60 -0.90 2.49
C GLU A 17 8.02 -1.06 1.97
N ALA A 18 8.73 0.05 1.78
CA ALA A 18 10.13 0.02 1.37
C ALA A 18 11.01 -0.44 2.53
N GLN A 19 11.93 -1.37 2.24
CA GLN A 19 12.88 -1.88 3.21
C GLN A 19 14.26 -1.81 2.56
N GLY A 20 14.87 -0.62 2.56
CA GLY A 20 16.13 -0.44 1.86
C GLY A 20 15.97 -0.65 0.38
N ARG A 21 16.69 -1.61 -0.18
CA ARG A 21 16.59 -1.93 -1.60
C ARG A 21 15.49 -2.92 -1.91
N ASN A 22 14.94 -3.53 -0.88
CA ASN A 22 13.87 -4.50 -1.04
C ASN A 22 12.55 -3.87 -0.67
N THR A 23 11.48 -4.63 -0.90
CA THR A 23 10.14 -4.17 -0.59
C THR A 23 9.40 -5.30 0.11
N ARG A 24 8.58 -4.92 1.07
CA ARG A 24 7.82 -5.87 1.87
C ARG A 24 6.34 -5.68 1.58
N LEU A 25 5.69 -6.77 1.16
CA LEU A 25 4.27 -6.76 0.87
C LEU A 25 3.52 -7.37 2.05
N GLN A 26 2.64 -6.59 2.66
CA GLN A 26 1.78 -7.11 3.72
C GLN A 26 0.51 -7.63 3.07
N CYS A 27 0.34 -8.94 3.08
CA CYS A 27 -0.81 -9.59 2.51
C CYS A 27 -1.73 -10.11 3.60
N ALA A 28 -2.93 -10.54 3.20
CA ALA A 28 -3.89 -11.07 4.17
C ALA A 28 -3.35 -12.30 4.89
N GLY A 29 -2.58 -13.13 4.18
CA GLY A 29 -2.05 -14.36 4.76
C GLY A 29 -0.66 -14.25 5.34
N GLY A 30 -0.04 -13.07 5.31
CA GLY A 30 1.29 -12.90 5.84
C GLY A 30 2.09 -11.89 5.05
N MET A 31 3.39 -11.90 5.26
CA MET A 31 4.27 -10.90 4.69
C MET A 31 5.22 -11.54 3.67
N ILE A 32 5.42 -10.88 2.55
CA ILE A 32 6.29 -11.36 1.48
C ILE A 32 7.33 -10.30 1.19
N GLU A 33 8.59 -10.70 1.14
CA GLU A 33 9.66 -9.79 0.78
C GLU A 33 10.01 -9.97 -0.69
N VAL A 34 10.12 -8.85 -1.40
CA VAL A 34 10.43 -8.84 -2.83
C VAL A 34 11.75 -8.11 -3.02
N ASN A 35 12.63 -8.70 -3.80
CA ASN A 35 13.95 -8.15 -4.05
C ASN A 35 13.91 -7.11 -5.16
N LYS A 36 13.08 -6.09 -4.97
CA LYS A 36 12.96 -4.96 -5.87
C LYS A 36 12.62 -3.72 -5.06
N PRO A 37 13.10 -2.55 -5.48
CA PRO A 37 12.76 -1.31 -4.76
C PRO A 37 11.31 -0.93 -4.97
N LEU A 38 10.78 -0.16 -4.02
CA LEU A 38 9.38 0.24 -4.06
C LEU A 38 9.02 1.00 -5.32
N GLY A 39 9.94 1.82 -5.83
CA GLY A 39 9.68 2.58 -7.05
C GLY A 39 9.36 1.70 -8.24
N GLN A 40 10.05 0.56 -8.36
CA GLN A 40 9.76 -0.37 -9.44
C GLN A 40 8.42 -1.06 -9.26
N LEU A 41 8.10 -1.43 -8.03
CA LEU A 41 6.81 -2.05 -7.76
C LEU A 41 5.67 -1.07 -7.97
N ALA A 42 5.88 0.19 -7.63
CA ALA A 42 4.85 1.20 -7.82
C ALA A 42 4.48 1.35 -9.29
N GLU A 43 5.43 1.13 -10.19
CA GLU A 43 5.14 1.19 -11.63
C GLU A 43 4.37 -0.01 -12.12
N LEU A 44 4.50 -1.13 -11.42
CA LEU A 44 3.83 -2.37 -11.82
C LEU A 44 2.45 -2.52 -11.22
N LEU A 45 2.19 -1.86 -10.10
CA LEU A 45 0.91 -1.98 -9.41
C LEU A 45 -0.07 -0.96 -9.97
N PRO A 46 -1.34 -1.36 -10.20
CA PRO A 46 -2.32 -0.43 -10.75
C PRO A 46 -2.68 0.68 -9.78
N GLN A 47 -2.79 1.88 -10.28
CA GLN A 47 -3.17 3.05 -9.50
C GLN A 47 -4.29 3.77 -10.22
N PRO A 48 -5.54 3.74 -9.71
CA PRO A 48 -5.99 3.00 -8.54
C PRO A 48 -6.06 1.50 -8.81
N PRO A 49 -6.24 0.63 -7.83
CA PRO A 49 -6.60 0.86 -6.43
C PRO A 49 -5.46 1.12 -5.47
N PHE A 50 -4.21 1.04 -5.93
CA PHE A 50 -3.09 1.34 -5.06
C PHE A 50 -2.81 2.83 -5.07
N LEU A 51 -2.33 3.33 -3.93
CA LEU A 51 -2.06 4.75 -3.77
C LEU A 51 -0.80 4.94 -2.95
N ARG A 52 0.11 5.75 -3.47
CA ARG A 52 1.34 6.05 -2.75
C ARG A 52 1.06 7.19 -1.76
N CYS A 53 1.00 6.85 -0.49
CA CYS A 53 0.66 7.81 0.55
C CYS A 53 1.88 8.43 1.21
N GLN A 54 3.05 7.84 0.98
CA GLN A 54 4.29 8.35 1.51
C GLN A 54 5.43 7.79 0.67
N LYS A 55 6.61 8.38 0.83
CA LYS A 55 7.79 7.98 0.08
C LYS A 55 8.06 6.47 0.18
N SER A 56 7.80 5.90 1.34
CA SER A 56 8.13 4.50 1.62
C SER A 56 6.92 3.58 1.68
N PHE A 57 5.74 4.06 1.39
CA PHE A 57 4.52 3.27 1.53
C PHE A 57 3.58 3.41 0.34
N LEU A 58 3.01 2.29 -0.05
CA LEU A 58 1.98 2.22 -1.07
C LEU A 58 0.86 1.38 -0.48
N VAL A 59 -0.37 1.90 -0.46
CA VAL A 59 -1.49 1.20 0.17
C VAL A 59 -2.54 0.85 -0.87
N ARG A 60 -3.27 -0.25 -0.62
CA ARG A 60 -4.46 -0.57 -1.39
C ARG A 60 -5.63 0.12 -0.71
N MET A 61 -6.27 1.03 -1.42
CA MET A 61 -7.27 1.90 -0.81
C MET A 61 -8.44 1.14 -0.19
N SER A 62 -8.83 0.02 -0.81
CA SER A 62 -9.94 -0.76 -0.27
C SER A 62 -9.59 -1.45 1.04
N ALA A 63 -8.30 -1.53 1.39
CA ALA A 63 -7.88 -2.13 2.66
C ALA A 63 -7.72 -1.11 3.78
N VAL A 64 -8.00 0.16 3.51
CA VAL A 64 -7.94 1.21 4.52
C VAL A 64 -9.23 1.16 5.33
N ALA A 65 -9.12 0.96 6.63
CA ALA A 65 -10.28 0.89 7.52
C ALA A 65 -10.67 2.27 8.06
N GLN A 66 -9.67 3.08 8.40
CA GLN A 66 -9.91 4.40 8.97
C GLN A 66 -8.85 5.38 8.50
N ILE A 67 -9.22 6.65 8.46
CA ILE A 67 -8.28 7.73 8.19
C ILE A 67 -8.20 8.57 9.46
N GLN A 68 -7.00 8.61 10.03
CA GLN A 68 -6.74 9.44 11.19
C GLN A 68 -5.81 10.58 10.80
N SER A 69 -5.61 11.50 11.72
CA SER A 69 -4.76 12.66 11.45
C SER A 69 -3.35 12.19 11.08
N GLY A 70 -2.97 12.38 9.80
CA GLY A 70 -1.65 12.02 9.33
C GLY A 70 -1.38 10.54 9.22
N MET A 71 -2.43 9.69 9.25
CA MET A 71 -2.21 8.26 9.31
C MET A 71 -3.38 7.50 8.73
N LEU A 72 -3.09 6.38 8.07
CA LEU A 72 -4.11 5.46 7.59
C LEU A 72 -4.07 4.20 8.45
N VAL A 73 -5.24 3.76 8.91
CA VAL A 73 -5.34 2.50 9.66
C VAL A 73 -5.87 1.44 8.71
N MET A 74 -5.10 0.39 8.51
CA MET A 74 -5.47 -0.68 7.58
C MET A 74 -6.41 -1.66 8.25
N SER A 75 -7.04 -2.51 7.44
CA SER A 75 -8.00 -3.51 7.94
C SER A 75 -7.39 -4.41 9.00
N GLY A 76 -6.10 -4.69 8.92
CA GLY A 76 -5.43 -5.53 9.90
C GLY A 76 -4.95 -4.79 11.14
N GLY A 77 -5.25 -3.50 11.26
CA GLY A 77 -4.84 -2.71 12.39
C GLY A 77 -3.51 -1.98 12.22
N GLN A 78 -2.82 -2.19 11.12
CA GLN A 78 -1.56 -1.52 10.88
C GLN A 78 -1.78 -0.03 10.63
N GLU A 79 -0.87 0.78 11.15
CA GLU A 79 -0.92 2.23 10.99
C GLU A 79 0.15 2.66 10.00
N ILE A 80 -0.28 3.31 8.92
CA ILE A 80 0.61 3.73 7.85
C ILE A 80 0.69 5.25 7.84
N PRO A 81 1.87 5.82 8.01
CA PRO A 81 2.00 7.29 8.02
C PRO A 81 1.77 7.87 6.65
N VAL A 82 1.23 9.08 6.61
CA VAL A 82 0.98 9.80 5.38
C VAL A 82 1.85 11.06 5.38
N SER A 83 2.46 11.35 4.23
CA SER A 83 3.25 12.55 4.08
C SER A 83 2.39 13.78 4.36
N ARG A 84 2.93 14.74 5.13
CA ARG A 84 2.19 15.95 5.47
C ARG A 84 1.66 16.67 4.25
N LYS A 85 2.46 16.70 3.20
CA LYS A 85 2.07 17.41 1.97
C LYS A 85 0.96 16.70 1.23
N GLN A 86 0.72 15.43 1.53
CA GLN A 86 -0.23 14.61 0.80
C GLN A 86 -1.47 14.24 1.59
N VAL A 87 -1.57 14.69 2.84
CA VAL A 87 -2.67 14.25 3.71
C VAL A 87 -4.04 14.54 3.09
N GLN A 88 -4.24 15.76 2.59
CA GLN A 88 -5.52 16.13 2.00
C GLN A 88 -5.82 15.32 0.75
N GLU A 89 -4.83 15.18 -0.12
CA GLU A 89 -4.99 14.46 -1.36
C GLU A 89 -5.27 12.99 -1.11
N VAL A 90 -4.53 12.39 -0.19
CA VAL A 90 -4.71 10.98 0.15
C VAL A 90 -6.10 10.75 0.73
N ARG A 91 -6.53 11.62 1.64
CA ARG A 91 -7.86 11.50 2.22
C ARG A 91 -8.94 11.57 1.16
N GLN A 92 -8.84 12.53 0.24
CA GLN A 92 -9.83 12.67 -0.81
C GLN A 92 -9.90 11.45 -1.69
N LYS A 93 -8.75 10.92 -2.09
CA LYS A 93 -8.70 9.76 -2.98
C LYS A 93 -9.26 8.52 -2.29
N VAL A 94 -8.91 8.30 -1.03
CA VAL A 94 -9.42 7.15 -0.31
C VAL A 94 -10.92 7.26 -0.10
N GLU A 95 -11.41 8.44 0.25
CA GLU A 95 -12.83 8.64 0.47
C GLU A 95 -13.63 8.43 -0.82
N LEU A 96 -13.12 8.93 -1.93
CA LEU A 96 -13.77 8.70 -3.22
C LEU A 96 -13.80 7.22 -3.56
N TRP A 97 -12.71 6.53 -3.34
CA TRP A 97 -12.64 5.11 -3.62
C TRP A 97 -13.64 4.34 -2.78
N LYS A 98 -13.74 4.68 -1.49
CA LYS A 98 -14.62 3.95 -0.58
C LYS A 98 -16.09 4.31 -0.74
N SER A 99 -16.41 5.43 -1.38
CA SER A 99 -17.82 5.75 -1.63
C SER A 99 -18.39 5.01 -2.83
N GLY A 100 -17.59 4.19 -3.48
CA GLY A 100 -18.09 3.25 -4.46
C GLY A 100 -18.41 3.85 -5.81
N PHE A 101 -17.74 4.92 -6.19
CA PHE A 101 -17.99 5.49 -7.50
C PHE A 101 -17.45 4.62 -8.61
#